data_5d568aa50f3e7fb86205cd855aea68a0
#
_entry.id   5d568aa50f3e7fb86205cd855aea68a0
#
_cell.length_a   1.000
_cell.length_b   1.000
_cell.length_c   1.000
_cell.angle_alpha   90.00
_cell.angle_beta   90.00
_cell.angle_gamma   90.00
#
_symmetry.space_group_name_H-M   'P 1'
#
loop_
_entity.id
_entity.type
_entity.pdbx_description
1 polymer ?
#
loop_
_entity_poly.entity_id
_entity_poly.type
_entity_poly.pdbx_seq_one_letter_code
_entity_poly.pdbx_strand_id
1 'polypeptide(L)'
;MCFSLFFFEIRSHLLIICFIIISCTKEATDSIPTSPPLPGEDTVQLPVVVHIIHNGEEIGQGPNLSELRIQRQIEILNEDFRRKVGTNGYNDHPDGADAKIEFVLAKSRPTSEPFNGINRLDASKIQVDNLGYNQNHFAQYAYWNSDHYINIWVTPLPLEATCLALGVSSGPETDLPGSELLSLPQPGDAEGILINWSHFGESDIDCHARLGRTLTHEMGHYLGLLHLWGGKDCENNDYCADTPAVDKPVYGSIAYQGCDGETIMIGNYMNYSEDSVMNIFTNDQVERMHYVLKNHHGRNSLLTSPALE
;
A
#
# COMPACT_ATOMS: atom_id res chain seq x y z
N MET A 1 9.14 67.96 6.54
CA MET A 1 8.87 69.33 6.13
C MET A 1 8.21 69.37 4.79
N CYS A 2 7.20 70.19 4.68
CA CYS A 2 6.35 70.63 3.59
C CYS A 2 5.19 69.70 3.20
N PHE A 3 4.04 70.08 3.76
CA PHE A 3 2.71 69.88 3.28
C PHE A 3 2.46 70.59 1.95
N SER A 4 1.62 70.04 1.07
CA SER A 4 0.82 70.85 0.16
C SER A 4 -0.50 70.09 -0.07
N LEU A 5 -1.56 70.65 0.48
CA LEU A 5 -2.97 70.33 0.18
C LEU A 5 -3.32 70.97 -1.16
N PHE A 6 -3.99 70.23 -2.01
CA PHE A 6 -4.83 70.78 -3.07
C PHE A 6 -6.26 70.22 -2.93
N PHE A 7 -7.18 71.09 -2.61
CA PHE A 7 -8.63 70.89 -2.76
C PHE A 7 -8.97 71.06 -4.23
N PHE A 8 -9.77 70.15 -4.74
CA PHE A 8 -10.57 70.41 -5.93
C PHE A 8 -11.99 69.84 -5.78
N GLU A 9 -12.94 70.62 -6.30
CA GLU A 9 -14.38 70.58 -6.05
C GLU A 9 -15.08 69.35 -6.66
N ILE A 10 -16.17 69.07 -5.97
CA ILE A 10 -17.18 68.03 -6.25
C ILE A 10 -17.95 68.36 -7.52
N ARG A 11 -18.00 67.42 -8.47
CA ARG A 11 -19.13 67.24 -9.37
C ARG A 11 -19.64 65.83 -9.32
N SER A 12 -20.92 65.75 -8.96
CA SER A 12 -21.76 64.57 -8.88
C SER A 12 -21.68 63.69 -10.12
N HIS A 13 -21.07 62.49 -10.01
CA HIS A 13 -21.36 61.36 -10.90
C HIS A 13 -21.45 60.09 -10.04
N LEU A 14 -22.59 59.45 -10.15
CA LEU A 14 -22.94 58.17 -9.52
C LEU A 14 -21.90 57.10 -9.92
N LEU A 15 -20.96 56.81 -9.02
CA LEU A 15 -20.01 55.71 -9.19
C LEU A 15 -20.70 54.43 -8.76
N ILE A 16 -21.13 53.63 -9.74
CA ILE A 16 -21.51 52.25 -9.53
C ILE A 16 -20.22 51.51 -9.18
N ILE A 17 -20.01 51.21 -7.91
CA ILE A 17 -18.95 50.33 -7.44
C ILE A 17 -19.38 48.90 -7.79
N CYS A 18 -18.90 48.36 -8.90
CA CYS A 18 -18.92 46.94 -9.14
C CYS A 18 -17.99 46.28 -8.11
N PHE A 19 -18.56 45.66 -7.09
CA PHE A 19 -17.83 44.69 -6.30
C PHE A 19 -17.55 43.47 -7.21
N ILE A 20 -16.32 43.41 -7.74
CA ILE A 20 -15.81 42.17 -8.26
C ILE A 20 -15.56 41.29 -7.06
N ILE A 21 -16.48 40.40 -6.77
CA ILE A 21 -16.25 39.26 -5.87
C ILE A 21 -15.25 38.38 -6.63
N ILE A 22 -13.97 38.53 -6.29
CA ILE A 22 -12.98 37.52 -6.65
C ILE A 22 -13.35 36.32 -5.78
N SER A 23 -14.17 35.45 -6.32
CA SER A 23 -14.31 34.10 -5.80
C SER A 23 -12.93 33.46 -5.97
N CYS A 24 -12.19 33.29 -4.86
CA CYS A 24 -11.11 32.33 -4.83
C CYS A 24 -11.74 30.97 -5.10
N THR A 25 -11.73 30.53 -6.34
CA THR A 25 -11.91 29.12 -6.64
C THR A 25 -10.70 28.44 -6.02
N LYS A 26 -10.94 27.61 -5.02
CA LYS A 26 -10.00 26.62 -4.53
C LYS A 26 -9.42 25.97 -5.79
N GLU A 27 -8.12 26.12 -6.01
CA GLU A 27 -7.45 25.42 -7.12
C GLU A 27 -7.75 23.93 -6.96
N ALA A 28 -8.02 23.31 -8.08
CA ALA A 28 -8.35 21.90 -8.14
C ALA A 28 -7.27 21.12 -7.38
N THR A 29 -7.67 20.43 -6.32
CA THR A 29 -6.90 19.33 -5.78
C THR A 29 -6.50 18.46 -6.97
N ASP A 30 -5.21 18.12 -7.08
CA ASP A 30 -4.72 17.16 -8.06
C ASP A 30 -5.49 15.84 -7.87
N SER A 31 -6.63 15.74 -8.54
CA SER A 31 -7.45 14.54 -8.52
C SER A 31 -6.72 13.46 -9.29
N ILE A 32 -6.73 12.24 -8.77
CA ILE A 32 -6.28 11.06 -9.50
C ILE A 32 -6.92 11.12 -10.89
N PRO A 33 -6.13 11.02 -12.00
CA PRO A 33 -6.72 10.99 -13.32
C PRO A 33 -7.69 9.81 -13.39
N THR A 34 -8.97 10.06 -13.62
CA THR A 34 -9.97 9.01 -13.75
C THR A 34 -9.55 8.05 -14.85
N SER A 35 -8.95 6.93 -14.46
CA SER A 35 -8.66 5.85 -15.41
C SER A 35 -9.99 5.16 -15.75
N PRO A 36 -10.25 4.85 -17.03
CA PRO A 36 -11.34 3.92 -17.29
C PRO A 36 -11.07 2.63 -16.54
N PRO A 37 -12.11 1.94 -16.02
CA PRO A 37 -11.94 0.67 -15.31
C PRO A 37 -11.07 -0.29 -16.11
N LEU A 38 -10.37 -1.19 -15.43
CA LEU A 38 -9.65 -2.28 -16.10
C LEU A 38 -10.61 -3.00 -17.06
N PRO A 39 -10.15 -3.51 -18.21
CA PRO A 39 -11.02 -4.10 -19.23
C PRO A 39 -11.89 -5.23 -18.65
N GLY A 40 -13.18 -4.98 -18.54
CA GLY A 40 -14.19 -5.86 -17.95
C GLY A 40 -14.44 -5.54 -16.47
N GLU A 41 -15.66 -5.76 -15.99
CA GLU A 41 -16.02 -5.73 -14.56
C GLU A 41 -15.39 -6.92 -13.80
N ASP A 42 -14.50 -7.65 -14.44
CA ASP A 42 -13.94 -8.89 -13.97
C ASP A 42 -12.79 -8.66 -13.00
N THR A 43 -12.72 -9.51 -12.01
CA THR A 43 -11.62 -9.57 -11.05
C THR A 43 -10.32 -9.92 -11.77
N VAL A 44 -9.26 -9.14 -11.53
CA VAL A 44 -7.92 -9.44 -12.03
C VAL A 44 -7.18 -10.33 -11.04
N GLN A 45 -6.35 -11.24 -11.55
CA GLN A 45 -5.51 -12.10 -10.71
C GLN A 45 -4.04 -11.71 -10.86
N LEU A 46 -3.33 -11.62 -9.74
CA LEU A 46 -1.91 -11.30 -9.67
C LEU A 46 -1.14 -12.46 -9.02
N PRO A 47 -0.09 -12.97 -9.68
CA PRO A 47 0.66 -14.12 -9.19
C PRO A 47 1.68 -13.71 -8.13
N VAL A 48 1.64 -14.38 -6.98
CA VAL A 48 2.61 -14.19 -5.90
C VAL A 48 3.50 -15.41 -5.75
N VAL A 49 4.78 -15.21 -5.47
CA VAL A 49 5.69 -16.24 -5.00
C VAL A 49 6.14 -15.89 -3.58
N VAL A 50 5.97 -16.85 -2.66
CA VAL A 50 6.36 -16.68 -1.26
C VAL A 50 7.68 -17.38 -1.03
N HIS A 51 8.75 -16.62 -0.81
CA HIS A 51 10.08 -17.10 -0.47
C HIS A 51 10.20 -17.21 1.05
N ILE A 52 10.10 -18.42 1.58
CA ILE A 52 10.27 -18.72 3.00
C ILE A 52 11.76 -18.91 3.26
N ILE A 53 12.37 -17.92 3.93
CA ILE A 53 13.79 -17.95 4.30
C ILE A 53 13.92 -18.35 5.76
N HIS A 54 14.49 -19.54 6.02
CA HIS A 54 14.58 -20.15 7.35
C HIS A 54 16.01 -20.62 7.64
N ASN A 55 16.34 -20.99 8.89
CA ASN A 55 17.68 -21.41 9.28
C ASN A 55 17.77 -22.93 9.57
N GLY A 56 17.02 -23.74 8.84
CA GLY A 56 17.01 -25.18 8.97
C GLY A 56 15.91 -25.72 9.87
N GLU A 57 14.99 -24.89 10.35
CA GLU A 57 13.82 -25.34 11.13
C GLU A 57 12.94 -26.29 10.31
N GLU A 58 12.28 -27.21 10.97
CA GLU A 58 11.29 -28.10 10.37
C GLU A 58 10.07 -27.28 9.88
N ILE A 59 9.38 -27.76 8.84
CA ILE A 59 8.20 -27.09 8.30
C ILE A 59 7.12 -26.96 9.40
N GLY A 60 6.62 -25.76 9.57
CA GLY A 60 5.65 -25.39 10.60
C GLY A 60 6.29 -24.94 11.91
N GLN A 61 7.62 -24.87 11.99
CA GLN A 61 8.34 -24.37 13.15
C GLN A 61 9.04 -23.04 12.84
N GLY A 62 8.82 -22.04 13.73
CA GLY A 62 9.44 -20.73 13.59
C GLY A 62 9.23 -20.11 12.19
N PRO A 63 10.30 -19.57 11.58
CA PRO A 63 10.21 -18.93 10.26
C PRO A 63 9.92 -19.89 9.11
N ASN A 64 10.10 -21.22 9.27
CA ASN A 64 9.73 -22.20 8.26
C ASN A 64 8.22 -22.52 8.31
N LEU A 65 7.41 -21.51 7.96
CA LEU A 65 5.95 -21.54 8.08
C LEU A 65 5.30 -22.75 7.41
N SER A 66 4.21 -23.28 8.00
CA SER A 66 3.40 -24.32 7.38
C SER A 66 2.72 -23.82 6.10
N GLU A 67 2.44 -24.72 5.18
CA GLU A 67 1.68 -24.41 3.96
C GLU A 67 0.30 -23.84 4.29
N LEU A 68 -0.39 -24.39 5.29
CA LEU A 68 -1.69 -23.93 5.74
C LEU A 68 -1.65 -22.45 6.18
N ARG A 69 -0.62 -22.03 6.93
CA ARG A 69 -0.47 -20.63 7.35
C ARG A 69 -0.20 -19.72 6.16
N ILE A 70 0.57 -20.19 5.18
CA ILE A 70 0.84 -19.41 3.96
C ILE A 70 -0.43 -19.25 3.13
N GLN A 71 -1.19 -20.33 2.93
CA GLN A 71 -2.48 -20.28 2.24
C GLN A 71 -3.46 -19.34 2.96
N ARG A 72 -3.54 -19.44 4.30
CA ARG A 72 -4.40 -18.54 5.09
C ARG A 72 -4.02 -17.07 4.92
N GLN A 73 -2.72 -16.74 4.81
CA GLN A 73 -2.30 -15.36 4.53
C GLN A 73 -2.79 -14.87 3.17
N ILE A 74 -2.74 -15.69 2.14
CA ILE A 74 -3.26 -15.30 0.81
C ILE A 74 -4.80 -15.17 0.83
N GLU A 75 -5.48 -16.00 1.61
CA GLU A 75 -6.93 -15.84 1.84
C GLU A 75 -7.26 -14.51 2.53
N ILE A 76 -6.52 -14.14 3.61
CA ILE A 76 -6.68 -12.87 4.31
C ILE A 76 -6.47 -11.70 3.34
N LEU A 77 -5.40 -11.73 2.55
CA LEU A 77 -5.12 -10.71 1.55
C LEU A 77 -6.30 -10.55 0.58
N ASN A 78 -6.85 -11.65 0.10
CA ASN A 78 -8.01 -11.65 -0.79
C ASN A 78 -9.32 -11.23 -0.08
N GLU A 79 -9.51 -11.58 1.19
CA GLU A 79 -10.65 -11.10 1.98
C GLU A 79 -10.65 -9.57 2.07
N ASP A 80 -9.48 -9.00 2.29
CA ASP A 80 -9.25 -7.56 2.48
C ASP A 80 -9.43 -6.79 1.15
N PHE A 81 -8.73 -7.19 0.08
CA PHE A 81 -8.81 -6.53 -1.23
C PHE A 81 -10.16 -6.70 -1.92
N ARG A 82 -10.89 -7.75 -1.60
CA ARG A 82 -12.23 -8.02 -2.14
C ARG A 82 -13.36 -7.53 -1.24
N ARG A 83 -13.06 -6.82 -0.15
CA ARG A 83 -14.08 -6.36 0.81
C ARG A 83 -15.10 -7.47 1.10
N LYS A 84 -14.60 -8.68 1.37
CA LYS A 84 -15.39 -9.90 1.30
C LYS A 84 -16.40 -10.02 2.43
N VAL A 85 -17.68 -10.04 2.09
CA VAL A 85 -18.79 -10.18 3.05
C VAL A 85 -18.63 -11.43 3.92
N GLY A 86 -18.81 -11.27 5.23
CA GLY A 86 -18.72 -12.37 6.21
C GLY A 86 -17.30 -12.66 6.68
N THR A 87 -16.32 -11.82 6.33
CA THR A 87 -14.94 -11.91 6.81
C THR A 87 -14.53 -10.61 7.54
N ASN A 88 -13.37 -10.61 8.15
CA ASN A 88 -12.83 -9.40 8.80
C ASN A 88 -12.38 -8.31 7.79
N GLY A 89 -12.27 -8.62 6.50
CA GLY A 89 -12.00 -7.66 5.43
C GLY A 89 -13.25 -6.88 4.99
N TYR A 90 -14.43 -7.21 5.52
CA TYR A 90 -15.67 -6.50 5.18
C TYR A 90 -15.89 -5.27 6.06
N ASN A 91 -16.39 -4.20 5.45
CA ASN A 91 -16.92 -3.01 6.09
C ASN A 91 -18.19 -2.56 5.37
N ASP A 92 -19.01 -1.73 6.00
CA ASP A 92 -20.22 -1.10 5.44
C ASP A 92 -20.04 0.41 5.19
N HIS A 93 -18.79 0.89 5.25
CA HIS A 93 -18.49 2.31 5.01
C HIS A 93 -18.89 2.71 3.59
N PRO A 94 -19.53 3.88 3.37
CA PRO A 94 -19.99 4.31 2.04
C PRO A 94 -18.85 4.43 1.04
N ASP A 95 -17.65 4.86 1.48
CA ASP A 95 -16.48 5.02 0.64
C ASP A 95 -15.62 3.74 0.55
N GLY A 96 -16.00 2.68 1.28
CA GLY A 96 -15.30 1.40 1.19
C GLY A 96 -15.50 0.72 -0.16
N ALA A 97 -14.43 0.18 -0.75
CA ALA A 97 -14.45 -0.40 -2.08
C ALA A 97 -13.97 -1.86 -2.12
N ASP A 98 -14.49 -2.64 -3.08
CA ASP A 98 -13.93 -3.91 -3.53
C ASP A 98 -12.92 -3.61 -4.63
N ALA A 99 -11.63 -3.84 -4.38
CA ALA A 99 -10.58 -3.54 -5.34
C ALA A 99 -10.63 -4.39 -6.61
N LYS A 100 -11.41 -5.46 -6.64
CA LYS A 100 -11.46 -6.41 -7.77
C LYS A 100 -10.10 -7.00 -8.15
N ILE A 101 -9.19 -7.09 -7.17
CA ILE A 101 -7.87 -7.68 -7.29
C ILE A 101 -7.83 -8.94 -6.41
N GLU A 102 -7.38 -10.04 -6.98
CA GLU A 102 -7.11 -11.29 -6.28
C GLU A 102 -5.64 -11.69 -6.44
N PHE A 103 -5.06 -12.20 -5.37
CA PHE A 103 -3.70 -12.71 -5.36
C PHE A 103 -3.75 -14.23 -5.36
N VAL A 104 -2.97 -14.84 -6.23
CA VAL A 104 -2.91 -16.29 -6.36
C VAL A 104 -1.46 -16.76 -6.22
N LEU A 105 -1.26 -17.86 -5.50
CA LEU A 105 0.05 -18.50 -5.47
C LEU A 105 0.44 -18.93 -6.88
N ALA A 106 1.64 -18.57 -7.32
CA ALA A 106 2.14 -18.88 -8.66
C ALA A 106 2.09 -20.37 -8.94
N LYS A 107 1.58 -20.75 -10.10
CA LYS A 107 1.39 -22.16 -10.52
C LYS A 107 2.58 -22.74 -11.27
N SER A 108 3.47 -21.89 -11.76
CA SER A 108 4.68 -22.31 -12.47
C SER A 108 5.92 -21.59 -11.98
N ARG A 109 7.08 -22.23 -12.13
CA ARG A 109 8.41 -21.64 -11.89
C ARG A 109 8.85 -20.80 -13.09
N PRO A 110 9.90 -19.95 -12.96
CA PRO A 110 10.51 -19.29 -14.11
C PRO A 110 10.97 -20.24 -15.22
N THR A 111 11.18 -21.52 -14.88
CA THR A 111 11.51 -22.62 -15.82
C THR A 111 10.28 -23.27 -16.44
N SER A 112 9.07 -22.73 -16.18
CA SER A 112 7.77 -23.27 -16.61
C SER A 112 7.39 -24.63 -16.00
N GLU A 113 8.09 -25.07 -14.96
CA GLU A 113 7.72 -26.28 -14.22
C GLU A 113 6.55 -26.00 -13.27
N PRO A 114 5.62 -26.96 -13.08
CA PRO A 114 4.54 -26.81 -12.09
C PRO A 114 5.06 -26.47 -10.70
N PHE A 115 4.35 -25.60 -10.02
CA PHE A 115 4.76 -25.06 -8.73
C PHE A 115 3.55 -24.72 -7.85
N ASN A 116 3.74 -24.69 -6.53
CA ASN A 116 2.69 -24.37 -5.57
C ASN A 116 2.81 -22.95 -4.97
N GLY A 117 3.64 -22.09 -5.56
CA GLY A 117 3.82 -20.71 -5.11
C GLY A 117 4.71 -20.53 -3.88
N ILE A 118 5.22 -21.62 -3.27
CA ILE A 118 6.00 -21.57 -2.02
C ILE A 118 7.44 -22.04 -2.27
N ASN A 119 8.39 -21.10 -2.21
CA ASN A 119 9.81 -21.37 -2.41
C ASN A 119 10.54 -21.34 -1.06
N ARG A 120 10.99 -22.51 -0.56
CA ARG A 120 11.66 -22.63 0.74
C ARG A 120 13.17 -22.63 0.58
N LEU A 121 13.86 -21.85 1.42
CA LEU A 121 15.29 -21.60 1.36
C LEU A 121 15.92 -21.69 2.75
N ASP A 122 16.82 -22.64 2.91
CA ASP A 122 17.59 -22.79 4.14
C ASP A 122 18.80 -21.84 4.09
N ALA A 123 18.66 -20.69 4.74
CA ALA A 123 19.67 -19.64 4.78
C ALA A 123 21.01 -20.12 5.39
N SER A 124 20.98 -21.13 6.26
CA SER A 124 22.20 -21.72 6.82
C SER A 124 23.10 -22.38 5.77
N LYS A 125 22.56 -22.69 4.60
CA LYS A 125 23.25 -23.34 3.46
C LYS A 125 23.58 -22.39 2.32
N ILE A 126 23.16 -21.14 2.40
CA ILE A 126 23.32 -20.15 1.32
C ILE A 126 24.15 -19.00 1.86
N GLN A 127 25.29 -18.73 1.22
CA GLN A 127 26.11 -17.58 1.54
C GLN A 127 25.64 -16.37 0.72
N VAL A 128 25.31 -15.27 1.40
CA VAL A 128 24.94 -13.99 0.78
C VAL A 128 25.82 -12.87 1.32
N ASP A 129 25.93 -11.80 0.56
CA ASP A 129 26.58 -10.57 1.03
C ASP A 129 25.67 -9.84 2.01
N ASN A 130 26.27 -9.18 3.00
CA ASN A 130 25.51 -8.38 3.96
C ASN A 130 25.19 -6.99 3.37
N LEU A 131 24.06 -6.87 2.72
CA LEU A 131 23.53 -5.60 2.17
C LEU A 131 22.53 -4.90 3.11
N GLY A 132 22.41 -5.34 4.35
CA GLY A 132 21.43 -4.84 5.30
C GLY A 132 20.03 -5.43 5.11
N TYR A 133 19.06 -4.87 5.82
CA TYR A 133 17.68 -5.35 5.79
C TYR A 133 16.85 -4.60 4.74
N ASN A 134 16.98 -5.02 3.49
CA ASN A 134 16.21 -4.53 2.36
C ASN A 134 15.97 -5.66 1.37
N GLN A 135 15.16 -5.40 0.34
CA GLN A 135 14.81 -6.38 -0.67
C GLN A 135 16.04 -6.95 -1.38
N ASN A 136 17.06 -6.15 -1.67
CA ASN A 136 18.29 -6.60 -2.34
C ASN A 136 19.06 -7.64 -1.54
N HIS A 137 19.06 -7.52 -0.20
CA HIS A 137 19.67 -8.54 0.65
C HIS A 137 18.95 -9.88 0.49
N PHE A 138 17.61 -9.88 0.60
CA PHE A 138 16.83 -11.12 0.55
C PHE A 138 16.67 -11.67 -0.86
N ALA A 139 16.76 -10.84 -1.89
CA ALA A 139 16.80 -11.25 -3.28
C ALA A 139 18.01 -12.15 -3.62
N GLN A 140 19.10 -12.06 -2.86
CA GLN A 140 20.26 -12.95 -3.02
C GLN A 140 19.92 -14.41 -2.67
N TYR A 141 18.93 -14.66 -1.83
CA TYR A 141 18.44 -16.01 -1.56
C TYR A 141 17.57 -16.53 -2.70
N ALA A 142 16.63 -15.69 -3.18
CA ALA A 142 15.82 -15.95 -4.35
C ALA A 142 15.20 -14.65 -4.86
N TYR A 143 15.22 -14.46 -6.17
CA TYR A 143 14.51 -13.39 -6.86
C TYR A 143 13.99 -13.90 -8.19
N TRP A 144 12.69 -13.79 -8.41
CA TRP A 144 12.06 -14.16 -9.66
C TRP A 144 11.64 -12.89 -10.40
N ASN A 145 11.65 -12.94 -11.75
CA ASN A 145 11.38 -11.75 -12.57
C ASN A 145 10.09 -11.04 -12.11
N SER A 146 10.21 -9.79 -11.66
CA SER A 146 9.11 -8.99 -11.16
C SER A 146 8.04 -8.63 -12.20
N ASP A 147 8.34 -8.80 -13.49
CA ASP A 147 7.33 -8.71 -14.56
C ASP A 147 6.34 -9.88 -14.54
N HIS A 148 6.69 -10.98 -13.87
CA HIS A 148 5.88 -12.19 -13.84
C HIS A 148 5.47 -12.63 -12.46
N TYR A 149 6.14 -12.16 -11.41
CA TYR A 149 5.89 -12.59 -10.03
C TYR A 149 5.95 -11.42 -9.07
N ILE A 150 4.99 -11.33 -8.16
CA ILE A 150 5.15 -10.52 -6.96
C ILE A 150 6.00 -11.34 -5.98
N ASN A 151 7.25 -10.92 -5.76
CA ASN A 151 8.15 -11.57 -4.81
C ASN A 151 7.77 -11.17 -3.38
N ILE A 152 7.52 -12.14 -2.52
CA ILE A 152 7.26 -11.92 -1.09
C ILE A 152 8.30 -12.72 -0.31
N TRP A 153 9.24 -12.03 0.35
CA TRP A 153 10.21 -12.66 1.25
C TRP A 153 9.67 -12.68 2.67
N VAL A 154 9.63 -13.87 3.25
CA VAL A 154 9.18 -14.11 4.62
C VAL A 154 10.34 -14.66 5.42
N THR A 155 10.80 -13.90 6.44
CA THR A 155 12.06 -14.17 7.13
C THR A 155 12.06 -13.55 8.52
N PRO A 156 12.92 -14.01 9.46
CA PRO A 156 13.21 -13.26 10.66
C PRO A 156 13.80 -11.88 10.32
N LEU A 157 13.21 -10.82 10.88
CA LEU A 157 13.78 -9.48 10.82
C LEU A 157 14.39 -9.10 12.19
N PRO A 158 15.41 -8.21 12.22
CA PRO A 158 15.92 -7.69 13.51
C PRO A 158 14.79 -6.98 14.23
N LEU A 159 14.80 -7.04 15.54
CA LEU A 159 13.77 -6.44 16.42
C LEU A 159 12.44 -7.23 16.46
N GLU A 160 12.47 -8.52 16.21
CA GLU A 160 11.29 -9.41 16.28
C GLU A 160 10.44 -9.24 17.55
N ALA A 161 11.07 -8.93 18.67
CA ALA A 161 10.38 -8.78 19.95
C ALA A 161 9.61 -7.47 20.13
N THR A 162 9.60 -6.56 19.17
CA THR A 162 9.18 -5.17 19.41
C THR A 162 7.94 -4.71 18.66
N CYS A 163 7.33 -5.52 17.82
CA CYS A 163 6.24 -5.08 16.91
C CYS A 163 6.61 -3.83 16.07
N LEU A 164 7.90 -3.60 15.80
CA LEU A 164 8.37 -2.41 15.08
C LEU A 164 8.84 -2.71 13.67
N ALA A 165 9.35 -3.91 13.41
CA ALA A 165 9.82 -4.33 12.09
C ALA A 165 8.84 -5.35 11.49
N LEU A 166 7.75 -4.86 10.92
CA LEU A 166 6.66 -5.70 10.42
C LEU A 166 6.91 -6.13 8.96
N GLY A 167 7.15 -5.17 8.09
CA GLY A 167 7.38 -5.36 6.67
C GLY A 167 7.90 -4.11 5.98
N VAL A 168 8.20 -4.24 4.70
CA VAL A 168 8.50 -3.14 3.78
C VAL A 168 8.24 -3.56 2.35
N SER A 169 7.73 -2.65 1.53
CA SER A 169 7.44 -2.86 0.11
C SER A 169 8.24 -1.91 -0.77
N SER A 170 8.59 -2.35 -1.98
CA SER A 170 8.97 -1.47 -3.07
C SER A 170 7.72 -0.89 -3.73
N GLY A 171 7.64 0.44 -3.81
CA GLY A 171 6.56 1.14 -4.52
C GLY A 171 6.87 1.28 -6.02
N PRO A 172 5.85 1.52 -6.86
CA PRO A 172 6.03 1.81 -8.28
C PRO A 172 6.43 3.28 -8.49
N GLU A 173 7.33 3.55 -9.42
CA GLU A 173 7.55 4.90 -9.92
C GLU A 173 6.43 5.25 -10.92
N THR A 174 5.66 6.28 -10.62
CA THR A 174 4.54 6.73 -11.46
C THR A 174 4.49 8.26 -11.55
N ASP A 175 3.64 8.77 -12.45
CA ASP A 175 3.29 10.19 -12.53
C ASP A 175 2.17 10.62 -11.58
N LEU A 176 1.72 9.71 -10.71
CA LEU A 176 0.74 10.04 -9.68
C LEU A 176 1.35 10.96 -8.60
N PRO A 177 0.58 11.92 -8.07
CA PRO A 177 1.05 12.79 -7.00
C PRO A 177 1.46 11.97 -5.78
N GLY A 178 2.55 12.39 -5.12
CA GLY A 178 3.11 11.72 -3.93
C GLY A 178 3.89 10.44 -4.23
N SER A 179 4.11 10.08 -5.49
CA SER A 179 4.89 8.87 -5.86
C SER A 179 6.29 8.86 -5.23
N GLU A 180 6.89 10.04 -5.06
CA GLU A 180 8.20 10.21 -4.42
C GLU A 180 8.22 9.88 -2.91
N LEU A 181 7.07 9.73 -2.28
CA LEU A 181 6.94 9.31 -0.87
C LEU A 181 7.01 7.78 -0.70
N LEU A 182 6.94 7.03 -1.79
CA LEU A 182 7.08 5.58 -1.79
C LEU A 182 8.56 5.16 -1.74
N SER A 183 8.82 3.95 -1.29
CA SER A 183 10.15 3.33 -1.36
C SER A 183 10.44 2.90 -2.79
N LEU A 184 10.91 3.83 -3.63
CA LEU A 184 11.18 3.56 -5.04
C LEU A 184 12.47 2.77 -5.21
N PRO A 185 12.45 1.64 -5.93
CA PRO A 185 13.66 0.89 -6.25
C PRO A 185 14.55 1.67 -7.21
N GLN A 186 15.87 1.59 -7.02
CA GLN A 186 16.82 2.11 -7.98
C GLN A 186 16.99 1.13 -9.14
N PRO A 187 17.46 1.58 -10.31
CA PRO A 187 17.72 0.67 -11.43
C PRO A 187 18.62 -0.51 -11.03
N GLY A 188 18.10 -1.71 -11.15
CA GLY A 188 18.78 -2.95 -10.77
C GLY A 188 18.46 -3.45 -9.35
N ASP A 189 17.69 -2.72 -8.58
CA ASP A 189 17.19 -3.18 -7.29
C ASP A 189 16.11 -4.26 -7.47
N ALA A 190 16.00 -5.13 -6.47
CA ALA A 190 14.94 -6.13 -6.42
C ALA A 190 13.62 -5.49 -5.97
N GLU A 191 12.55 -5.84 -6.68
CA GLU A 191 11.20 -5.40 -6.37
C GLU A 191 10.39 -6.50 -5.69
N GLY A 192 9.65 -6.14 -4.66
CA GLY A 192 8.80 -7.07 -3.91
C GLY A 192 8.51 -6.58 -2.50
N ILE A 193 8.03 -7.51 -1.69
CA ILE A 193 7.57 -7.26 -0.33
C ILE A 193 8.37 -8.13 0.63
N LEU A 194 8.92 -7.52 1.67
CA LEU A 194 9.61 -8.19 2.76
C LEU A 194 8.70 -8.19 3.98
N ILE A 195 8.44 -9.35 4.56
CA ILE A 195 7.58 -9.50 5.76
C ILE A 195 8.32 -10.28 6.83
N ASN A 196 8.24 -9.80 8.07
CA ASN A 196 8.65 -10.58 9.22
C ASN A 196 7.74 -11.82 9.38
N TRP A 197 8.33 -13.01 9.45
CA TRP A 197 7.62 -14.28 9.50
C TRP A 197 6.54 -14.35 10.59
N SER A 198 6.75 -13.69 11.72
CA SER A 198 5.80 -13.68 12.85
C SER A 198 4.52 -12.92 12.55
N HIS A 199 4.53 -12.00 11.54
CA HIS A 199 3.41 -11.19 11.09
C HIS A 199 2.79 -11.70 9.76
N PHE A 200 3.26 -12.83 9.26
CA PHE A 200 2.72 -13.43 8.04
C PHE A 200 1.66 -14.47 8.39
N GLY A 201 0.41 -14.18 8.07
CA GLY A 201 -0.76 -14.94 8.51
C GLY A 201 -1.13 -14.65 9.98
N GLU A 202 -2.18 -15.33 10.44
CA GLU A 202 -2.59 -15.23 11.84
C GLU A 202 -1.54 -15.88 12.75
N SER A 203 -1.25 -15.27 13.90
CA SER A 203 -0.26 -15.72 14.84
C SER A 203 -0.66 -15.43 16.29
N ASP A 204 -0.05 -16.16 17.24
CA ASP A 204 -0.29 -16.01 18.68
C ASP A 204 0.71 -15.06 19.35
N ILE A 205 1.44 -14.25 18.57
CA ILE A 205 2.38 -13.28 19.13
C ILE A 205 1.63 -12.20 19.92
N ASP A 206 2.25 -11.70 20.98
CA ASP A 206 1.74 -10.55 21.74
C ASP A 206 2.05 -9.23 20.99
N CYS A 207 1.30 -9.01 19.91
CA CYS A 207 1.45 -7.85 19.05
C CYS A 207 0.10 -7.46 18.43
N HIS A 208 -0.09 -6.16 18.22
CA HIS A 208 -1.29 -5.60 17.58
C HIS A 208 -1.41 -5.98 16.09
N ALA A 209 -0.29 -6.31 15.43
CA ALA A 209 -0.20 -6.71 14.02
C ALA A 209 -0.02 -8.23 13.89
N ARG A 210 -1.02 -9.02 14.29
CA ARG A 210 -0.97 -10.49 14.34
C ARG A 210 -2.04 -11.22 13.53
N LEU A 211 -2.88 -10.47 12.82
CA LEU A 211 -3.97 -11.05 12.02
C LEU A 211 -3.68 -11.01 10.52
N GLY A 212 -2.42 -10.77 10.12
CA GLY A 212 -1.95 -10.83 8.75
C GLY A 212 -2.18 -9.56 7.92
N ARG A 213 -2.59 -8.42 8.52
CA ARG A 213 -2.83 -7.15 7.80
C ARG A 213 -1.55 -6.43 7.40
N THR A 214 -0.41 -6.82 7.95
CA THR A 214 0.88 -6.30 7.49
C THR A 214 1.07 -6.55 5.98
N LEU A 215 0.76 -7.75 5.47
CA LEU A 215 0.89 -8.00 4.02
C LEU A 215 -0.13 -7.18 3.21
N THR A 216 -1.34 -6.97 3.72
CA THR A 216 -2.36 -6.12 3.06
C THR A 216 -1.87 -4.67 2.96
N HIS A 217 -1.26 -4.11 4.00
CA HIS A 217 -0.65 -2.80 4.04
C HIS A 217 0.50 -2.67 3.02
N GLU A 218 1.46 -3.59 3.06
CA GLU A 218 2.62 -3.58 2.17
C GLU A 218 2.22 -3.80 0.70
N MET A 219 1.19 -4.60 0.45
CA MET A 219 0.64 -4.78 -0.90
C MET A 219 -0.05 -3.50 -1.40
N GLY A 220 -0.65 -2.71 -0.51
CA GLY A 220 -1.14 -1.36 -0.83
C GLY A 220 -0.01 -0.49 -1.37
N HIS A 221 1.14 -0.43 -0.69
CA HIS A 221 2.32 0.30 -1.17
C HIS A 221 2.87 -0.26 -2.49
N TYR A 222 2.91 -1.59 -2.63
CA TYR A 222 3.33 -2.25 -3.88
C TYR A 222 2.47 -1.84 -5.07
N LEU A 223 1.20 -1.54 -4.83
CA LEU A 223 0.24 -1.05 -5.81
C LEU A 223 0.08 0.49 -5.81
N GLY A 224 1.00 1.22 -5.16
CA GLY A 224 1.11 2.68 -5.27
C GLY A 224 0.36 3.50 -4.23
N LEU A 225 -0.22 2.88 -3.19
CA LEU A 225 -0.87 3.61 -2.11
C LEU A 225 0.15 4.22 -1.17
N LEU A 226 -0.17 5.40 -0.65
CA LEU A 226 0.58 6.09 0.39
C LEU A 226 -0.03 5.83 1.77
N HIS A 227 0.71 6.11 2.82
CA HIS A 227 0.11 6.24 4.14
C HIS A 227 -0.86 7.45 4.15
N LEU A 228 -1.92 7.39 4.96
CA LEU A 228 -2.91 8.46 5.03
C LEU A 228 -2.30 9.83 5.41
N TRP A 229 -1.20 9.84 6.15
CA TRP A 229 -0.49 11.08 6.54
C TRP A 229 0.47 11.60 5.46
N GLY A 230 0.62 10.92 4.33
CA GLY A 230 1.44 11.34 3.19
C GLY A 230 2.78 11.96 3.59
N GLY A 231 2.97 13.24 3.28
CA GLY A 231 4.13 14.04 3.64
C GLY A 231 4.22 14.48 5.10
N LYS A 232 3.34 14.01 5.99
CA LYS A 232 3.23 14.39 7.41
C LYS A 232 2.79 15.84 7.64
N ASP A 233 1.97 16.34 6.78
CA ASP A 233 1.28 17.62 6.92
C ASP A 233 -0.15 17.50 6.40
N CYS A 234 -1.00 18.49 6.70
CA CYS A 234 -2.39 18.44 6.32
C CYS A 234 -2.65 18.81 4.83
N GLU A 235 -1.64 19.26 4.10
CA GLU A 235 -1.76 19.67 2.70
C GLU A 235 -1.36 18.52 1.76
N ASN A 236 -0.30 17.77 2.14
CA ASN A 236 0.24 16.64 1.37
C ASN A 236 -0.14 15.31 2.04
N ASN A 237 -1.41 14.96 1.97
CA ASN A 237 -1.96 13.69 2.46
C ASN A 237 -1.65 12.53 1.48
N ASP A 238 -2.46 11.49 1.46
CA ASP A 238 -2.31 10.35 0.56
C ASP A 238 -2.85 10.57 -0.86
N TYR A 239 -3.30 11.80 -1.18
CA TYR A 239 -3.91 12.19 -2.45
C TYR A 239 -5.17 11.37 -2.82
N CYS A 240 -5.90 10.88 -1.83
CA CYS A 240 -7.22 10.27 -1.96
C CYS A 240 -8.24 11.20 -1.29
N ALA A 241 -9.23 11.68 -2.04
CA ALA A 241 -10.15 12.70 -1.54
C ALA A 241 -11.20 12.14 -0.55
N ASP A 242 -11.38 10.82 -0.57
CA ASP A 242 -12.30 10.09 0.30
C ASP A 242 -11.65 9.53 1.58
N THR A 243 -10.39 9.91 1.84
CA THR A 243 -9.70 9.67 3.11
C THR A 243 -9.57 10.97 3.89
N PRO A 244 -9.96 11.03 5.18
CA PRO A 244 -9.74 12.21 6.02
C PRO A 244 -8.26 12.55 6.17
N ALA A 245 -7.89 13.82 5.97
CA ALA A 245 -6.50 14.26 6.06
C ALA A 245 -5.94 14.12 7.48
N VAL A 246 -4.75 13.55 7.60
CA VAL A 246 -4.02 13.40 8.85
C VAL A 246 -2.55 13.82 8.71
N ASP A 247 -1.98 14.42 9.75
CA ASP A 247 -0.64 14.98 9.76
C ASP A 247 0.44 14.06 10.35
N LYS A 248 0.04 12.88 10.79
CA LYS A 248 0.94 11.94 11.49
C LYS A 248 0.43 10.50 11.42
N PRO A 249 1.32 9.52 11.66
CA PRO A 249 0.92 8.12 11.76
C PRO A 249 -0.19 7.89 12.78
N VAL A 250 -1.18 7.09 12.39
CA VAL A 250 -2.31 6.69 13.23
C VAL A 250 -2.02 5.33 13.84
N TYR A 251 -2.00 5.25 15.16
CA TYR A 251 -1.74 4.02 15.91
C TYR A 251 -2.94 3.61 16.76
N GLY A 252 -2.99 2.33 17.11
CA GLY A 252 -3.99 1.78 18.02
C GLY A 252 -5.34 1.53 17.37
N SER A 253 -6.40 1.55 18.19
CA SER A 253 -7.77 1.17 17.79
C SER A 253 -8.82 2.24 18.09
N ILE A 254 -8.39 3.46 18.48
CA ILE A 254 -9.28 4.56 18.85
C ILE A 254 -9.13 5.71 17.86
N ALA A 255 -10.23 6.03 17.16
CA ALA A 255 -10.28 7.16 16.25
C ALA A 255 -10.21 8.51 17.00
N TYR A 256 -9.63 9.50 16.36
CA TYR A 256 -9.55 10.90 16.83
C TYR A 256 -9.86 11.86 15.67
N GLN A 257 -9.82 13.17 15.92
CA GLN A 257 -10.07 14.17 14.88
C GLN A 257 -8.77 14.42 14.07
N GLY A 258 -8.87 14.32 12.75
CA GLY A 258 -7.81 14.68 11.81
C GLY A 258 -7.67 16.18 11.58
N CYS A 259 -7.01 16.56 10.50
CA CYS A 259 -6.67 17.95 10.18
C CYS A 259 -7.87 18.89 10.03
N ASP A 260 -8.93 18.45 9.37
CA ASP A 260 -10.12 19.26 9.08
C ASP A 260 -11.22 19.10 10.15
N GLY A 261 -10.89 18.47 11.27
CA GLY A 261 -11.85 18.15 12.33
C GLY A 261 -12.76 16.98 11.99
N GLU A 262 -12.51 16.29 10.90
CA GLU A 262 -13.16 15.02 10.57
C GLU A 262 -12.58 13.88 11.38
N THR A 263 -13.38 12.84 11.64
CA THR A 263 -12.89 11.65 12.33
C THR A 263 -12.00 10.84 11.38
N ILE A 264 -10.78 10.52 11.84
CA ILE A 264 -9.85 9.70 11.04
C ILE A 264 -10.45 8.33 10.70
N MET A 265 -10.06 7.80 9.56
CA MET A 265 -10.46 6.47 9.10
C MET A 265 -9.54 5.41 9.74
N ILE A 266 -9.77 5.11 11.03
CA ILE A 266 -8.93 4.19 11.83
C ILE A 266 -8.82 2.79 11.19
N GLY A 267 -9.86 2.35 10.49
CA GLY A 267 -9.92 1.04 9.83
C GLY A 267 -9.17 0.96 8.49
N ASN A 268 -8.59 2.07 8.01
CA ASN A 268 -7.90 2.05 6.71
C ASN A 268 -6.60 1.24 6.79
N TYR A 269 -6.39 0.35 5.81
CA TYR A 269 -5.20 -0.50 5.75
C TYR A 269 -3.89 0.28 5.63
N MET A 270 -3.93 1.53 5.13
CA MET A 270 -2.73 2.37 4.99
C MET A 270 -2.38 3.17 6.25
N ASN A 271 -2.99 2.86 7.39
CA ASN A 271 -2.60 3.32 8.73
C ASN A 271 -1.64 2.34 9.42
N TYR A 272 -1.19 2.71 10.63
CA TYR A 272 -0.50 1.84 11.59
C TYR A 272 -1.43 1.41 12.73
N SER A 273 -2.71 1.28 12.42
CA SER A 273 -3.73 0.84 13.37
C SER A 273 -3.56 -0.64 13.73
N GLU A 274 -4.25 -1.09 14.76
CA GLU A 274 -4.27 -2.51 15.10
C GLU A 274 -4.98 -3.32 14.00
N ASP A 275 -4.46 -4.50 13.66
CA ASP A 275 -5.06 -5.42 12.68
C ASP A 275 -6.55 -5.70 12.95
N SER A 276 -6.95 -5.66 14.24
CA SER A 276 -8.32 -5.93 14.69
C SER A 276 -9.36 -4.92 14.22
N VAL A 277 -8.94 -3.71 13.83
CA VAL A 277 -9.82 -2.65 13.34
C VAL A 277 -9.65 -2.35 11.85
N MET A 278 -8.58 -2.86 11.22
CA MET A 278 -8.33 -2.66 9.79
C MET A 278 -9.27 -3.50 8.93
N ASN A 279 -10.01 -2.82 8.04
CA ASN A 279 -10.95 -3.50 7.14
C ASN A 279 -11.35 -2.69 5.89
N ILE A 280 -10.64 -1.59 5.55
CA ILE A 280 -11.09 -0.72 4.47
C ILE A 280 -9.95 -0.24 3.57
N PHE A 281 -10.16 -0.40 2.25
CA PHE A 281 -9.64 0.49 1.21
C PHE A 281 -10.80 1.35 0.69
N THR A 282 -10.51 2.60 0.29
CA THR A 282 -11.51 3.52 -0.25
C THR A 282 -11.60 3.44 -1.78
N ASN A 283 -12.62 4.11 -2.36
CA ASN A 283 -12.78 4.15 -3.82
C ASN A 283 -11.57 4.81 -4.49
N ASP A 284 -11.10 5.96 -3.98
CA ASP A 284 -9.95 6.67 -4.56
C ASP A 284 -8.65 5.86 -4.41
N GLN A 285 -8.47 5.15 -3.30
CA GLN A 285 -7.36 4.22 -3.13
C GLN A 285 -7.42 3.08 -4.17
N VAL A 286 -8.59 2.53 -4.43
CA VAL A 286 -8.78 1.50 -5.46
C VAL A 286 -8.51 2.07 -6.86
N GLU A 287 -8.99 3.27 -7.18
CA GLU A 287 -8.69 3.93 -8.45
C GLU A 287 -7.18 4.14 -8.64
N ARG A 288 -6.47 4.53 -7.58
CA ARG A 288 -5.01 4.69 -7.59
C ARG A 288 -4.29 3.36 -7.86
N MET A 289 -4.70 2.26 -7.21
CA MET A 289 -4.15 0.92 -7.48
C MET A 289 -4.41 0.48 -8.93
N HIS A 290 -5.60 0.71 -9.46
CA HIS A 290 -5.94 0.39 -10.85
C HIS A 290 -5.16 1.23 -11.85
N TYR A 291 -4.92 2.50 -11.53
CA TYR A 291 -4.05 3.35 -12.36
C TYR A 291 -2.65 2.76 -12.46
N VAL A 292 -2.07 2.33 -11.35
CA VAL A 292 -0.75 1.70 -11.29
C VAL A 292 -0.73 0.40 -12.09
N LEU A 293 -1.68 -0.50 -11.90
CA LEU A 293 -1.80 -1.75 -12.66
C LEU A 293 -1.92 -1.52 -14.17
N LYS A 294 -2.52 -0.41 -14.58
CA LYS A 294 -2.69 -0.09 -16.00
C LYS A 294 -1.46 0.56 -16.63
N ASN A 295 -0.79 1.45 -15.91
CA ASN A 295 0.18 2.38 -16.48
C ASN A 295 1.64 2.08 -16.10
N HIS A 296 1.89 1.43 -14.96
CA HIS A 296 3.24 1.04 -14.56
C HIS A 296 3.63 -0.29 -15.21
N HIS A 297 4.72 -0.29 -16.00
CA HIS A 297 5.14 -1.46 -16.80
C HIS A 297 5.24 -2.74 -15.96
N GLY A 298 6.01 -2.74 -14.87
CA GLY A 298 6.23 -3.91 -14.03
C GLY A 298 5.00 -4.36 -13.21
N ARG A 299 3.91 -3.55 -13.15
CA ARG A 299 2.64 -3.95 -12.53
C ARG A 299 1.64 -4.40 -13.58
N ASN A 300 1.66 -3.77 -14.76
CA ASN A 300 0.81 -4.15 -15.89
C ASN A 300 1.13 -5.56 -16.42
N SER A 301 2.41 -5.90 -16.51
CA SER A 301 2.87 -7.21 -16.98
C SER A 301 2.36 -8.38 -16.12
N LEU A 302 2.10 -8.16 -14.83
CA LEU A 302 1.53 -9.17 -13.94
C LEU A 302 0.13 -9.64 -14.36
N LEU A 303 -0.65 -8.78 -15.04
CA LEU A 303 -2.01 -9.10 -15.49
C LEU A 303 -2.07 -10.22 -16.54
N THR A 304 -0.96 -10.45 -17.24
CA THR A 304 -0.82 -11.47 -18.28
C THR A 304 0.33 -12.43 -17.99
N SER A 305 0.68 -12.57 -16.72
CA SER A 305 1.80 -13.40 -16.30
C SER A 305 1.57 -14.88 -16.63
N PRO A 306 2.58 -15.57 -17.18
CA PRO A 306 2.52 -17.03 -17.37
C PRO A 306 2.50 -17.81 -16.05
N ALA A 307 2.81 -17.18 -14.93
CA ALA A 307 2.75 -17.80 -13.60
C ALA A 307 1.33 -18.08 -13.09
N LEU A 308 0.32 -17.61 -13.81
CA LEU A 308 -1.10 -17.87 -13.53
C LEU A 308 -1.61 -19.20 -14.14
N GLU A 309 -0.83 -19.81 -15.04
CA GLU A 309 -1.16 -21.02 -15.78
C GLU A 309 -0.62 -22.31 -15.15
#